data_0f380943c9056dcd239c1e4557a5df99
#
_entry.id   0f380943c9056dcd239c1e4557a5df99
#
_cell.length_a   1.000
_cell.length_b   1.000
_cell.length_c   1.000
_cell.angle_alpha   90.00
_cell.angle_beta   90.00
_cell.angle_gamma   90.00
#
_symmetry.space_group_name_H-M   'P 1'
#
loop_
_entity.id
_entity.type
_entity.pdbx_description
1 polymer ?
#
loop_
_entity_poly.entity_id
_entity_poly.type
_entity_poly.pdbx_seq_one_letter_code
_entity_poly.pdbx_strand_id
1 'polypeptide(L)'
;MKKLFILICILSSLQDTLACDICGCSSGNYFIGPFPQFRKHFFGLRYSFRSFQTNITGDASQYSNDFYQTAEIWGGYNIGKKWQLLAFIPYNINKQSSDDGIKKNNGLGDISIIANYKLFNSRKESKHHNMVSQQLWIGGGIKMPTGRFSPDPKELVPTANNQAGSGSLDFILNAMYTYHINDWGINTNLNYKINTNADDYKYGNRFSASSFVFYSIIRKKATFNPNVGILFEKLNSNKLSKLKIEDTGGNALLVSGGVEINLAKMAIGFNAQLPVAQNISNQQTTAKIRGMAHVTFTF
;
A
#
# COMPACT_ATOMS: atom_id res chain seq x y z
N MET A 1 -10.08 -11.99 -53.99
CA MET A 1 -10.63 -12.48 -52.71
C MET A 1 -9.58 -13.21 -51.84
N LYS A 2 -8.76 -14.11 -52.37
CA LYS A 2 -7.73 -14.84 -51.59
C LYS A 2 -6.68 -13.93 -50.90
N LYS A 3 -6.27 -12.83 -51.57
CA LYS A 3 -5.25 -11.87 -50.97
C LYS A 3 -5.84 -11.01 -49.86
N LEU A 4 -7.15 -10.75 -49.85
CA LEU A 4 -7.82 -10.00 -48.79
C LEU A 4 -8.01 -10.88 -47.53
N PHE A 5 -8.21 -12.17 -47.72
CA PHE A 5 -8.36 -13.14 -46.62
C PHE A 5 -7.01 -13.36 -45.85
N ILE A 6 -5.89 -13.34 -46.59
CA ILE A 6 -4.55 -13.45 -45.99
C ILE A 6 -4.21 -12.18 -45.20
N LEU A 7 -4.63 -11.00 -45.66
CA LEU A 7 -4.40 -9.74 -44.95
C LEU A 7 -5.21 -9.68 -43.63
N ILE A 8 -6.39 -10.21 -43.57
CA ILE A 8 -7.26 -10.29 -42.40
C ILE A 8 -6.68 -11.30 -41.38
N CYS A 9 -6.10 -12.43 -41.85
CA CYS A 9 -5.44 -13.41 -40.94
C CYS A 9 -4.11 -12.91 -40.35
N ILE A 10 -3.42 -11.98 -40.99
CA ILE A 10 -2.18 -11.37 -40.45
C ILE A 10 -2.49 -10.30 -39.43
N LEU A 11 -3.64 -9.60 -39.51
CA LEU A 11 -4.06 -8.61 -38.51
C LEU A 11 -4.63 -9.23 -37.21
N SER A 12 -4.97 -10.51 -37.20
CA SER A 12 -5.54 -11.19 -36.02
C SER A 12 -4.47 -11.83 -35.11
N SER A 13 -3.17 -11.71 -35.40
CA SER A 13 -2.08 -12.34 -34.63
C SER A 13 -1.31 -11.36 -33.73
N LEU A 14 -1.77 -10.12 -33.55
CA LEU A 14 -1.21 -9.16 -32.60
C LEU A 14 -2.13 -9.07 -31.36
N GLN A 15 -2.26 -10.16 -30.65
CA GLN A 15 -2.73 -10.11 -29.26
C GLN A 15 -1.50 -9.98 -28.36
N ASP A 16 -1.16 -8.75 -28.03
CA ASP A 16 -0.21 -8.47 -26.95
C ASP A 16 -0.79 -9.05 -25.66
N THR A 17 -0.14 -10.07 -25.13
CA THR A 17 -0.45 -10.67 -23.84
C THR A 17 -0.11 -9.66 -22.73
N LEU A 18 -1.12 -8.97 -22.23
CA LEU A 18 -0.97 -7.96 -21.21
C LEU A 18 -0.94 -8.63 -19.82
N ALA A 19 0.20 -8.58 -19.19
CA ALA A 19 0.42 -9.11 -17.85
C ALA A 19 -0.19 -8.19 -16.78
N CYS A 20 -0.60 -8.81 -15.70
CA CYS A 20 -1.34 -8.26 -14.58
C CYS A 20 -0.64 -7.23 -13.70
N ASP A 21 -1.39 -6.23 -13.20
CA ASP A 21 -0.78 -4.96 -12.80
C ASP A 21 -1.13 -4.38 -11.42
N ILE A 22 -1.76 -5.12 -10.52
CA ILE A 22 -1.98 -4.63 -9.14
C ILE A 22 -0.78 -4.86 -8.22
N CYS A 23 0.14 -5.67 -8.63
CA CYS A 23 1.23 -6.14 -7.80
C CYS A 23 2.35 -5.11 -7.59
N GLY A 24 2.32 -3.98 -8.29
CA GLY A 24 3.44 -3.05 -8.40
C GLY A 24 4.06 -2.57 -7.09
N CYS A 25 5.38 -2.61 -7.07
CA CYS A 25 6.25 -2.12 -6.00
C CYS A 25 6.14 -0.63 -5.79
N SER A 26 5.83 0.12 -6.84
CA SER A 26 5.64 1.55 -6.79
C SER A 26 4.45 1.99 -5.94
N SER A 27 3.65 1.05 -5.51
CA SER A 27 2.50 1.29 -4.66
C SER A 27 2.85 1.14 -3.17
N GLY A 28 3.78 1.96 -2.66
CA GLY A 28 3.95 2.09 -1.22
C GLY A 28 2.58 2.29 -0.57
N ASN A 29 2.09 1.29 0.14
CA ASN A 29 0.92 1.47 0.99
C ASN A 29 1.39 2.31 2.16
N TYR A 30 0.96 3.57 2.20
CA TYR A 30 1.12 4.43 3.38
C TYR A 30 0.16 3.97 4.48
N PHE A 31 0.14 2.66 4.71
CA PHE A 31 -0.53 2.10 5.86
C PHE A 31 0.34 2.39 7.07
N ILE A 32 -0.07 3.37 7.85
CA ILE A 32 0.67 3.85 9.02
C ILE A 32 0.54 2.88 10.20
N GLY A 33 -0.12 1.74 9.99
CA GLY A 33 -0.48 0.82 11.07
C GLY A 33 -1.75 1.26 11.81
N PRO A 34 -2.32 0.40 12.64
CA PRO A 34 -3.52 0.72 13.41
C PRO A 34 -3.29 1.81 14.47
N PHE A 35 -2.04 2.09 14.86
CA PHE A 35 -1.69 3.03 15.93
C PHE A 35 -0.58 3.99 15.52
N PRO A 36 -0.90 5.07 14.80
CA PRO A 36 0.09 6.09 14.49
C PRO A 36 0.57 6.77 15.79
N GLN A 37 1.89 6.89 15.96
CA GLN A 37 2.54 7.52 17.12
C GLN A 37 2.43 9.06 17.04
N PHE A 38 1.22 9.60 17.09
CA PHE A 38 0.97 11.03 16.83
C PHE A 38 1.48 12.00 17.89
N ARG A 39 1.86 11.53 19.08
CA ARG A 39 2.18 12.43 20.20
C ARG A 39 3.67 12.65 20.40
N LYS A 40 4.52 11.81 19.85
CA LYS A 40 5.98 11.82 20.05
C LYS A 40 6.69 11.81 18.72
N HIS A 41 7.92 12.28 18.72
CA HIS A 41 8.83 11.98 17.63
C HIS A 41 9.14 10.50 17.65
N PHE A 42 9.31 9.91 16.50
CA PHE A 42 9.63 8.49 16.41
C PHE A 42 10.43 8.17 15.16
N PHE A 43 11.16 7.08 15.23
CA PHE A 43 11.72 6.38 14.08
C PHE A 43 11.57 4.88 14.28
N GLY A 44 11.55 4.12 13.19
CA GLY A 44 11.39 2.68 13.29
C GLY A 44 11.75 1.95 12.01
N LEU A 45 11.72 0.64 12.13
CA LEU A 45 11.84 -0.31 11.04
C LEU A 45 10.52 -1.01 10.85
N ARG A 46 10.12 -1.16 9.62
CA ARG A 46 8.91 -1.89 9.23
C ARG A 46 9.27 -2.88 8.13
N TYR A 47 8.75 -4.09 8.26
CA TYR A 47 8.80 -5.11 7.23
C TYR A 47 7.40 -5.48 6.84
N SER A 48 7.13 -5.57 5.55
CA SER A 48 5.86 -6.02 5.02
C SER A 48 6.05 -6.95 3.84
N PHE A 49 5.11 -7.86 3.66
CA PHE A 49 5.06 -8.73 2.50
C PHE A 49 3.66 -8.81 1.91
N ARG A 50 3.59 -9.05 0.62
CA ARG A 50 2.36 -9.26 -0.15
C ARG A 50 2.60 -10.36 -1.17
N SER A 51 1.64 -11.26 -1.30
CA SER A 51 1.70 -12.35 -2.26
C SER A 51 0.49 -12.28 -3.20
N PHE A 52 0.75 -12.55 -4.47
CA PHE A 52 -0.25 -12.59 -5.52
C PHE A 52 -0.04 -13.79 -6.41
N GLN A 53 -1.11 -14.23 -7.02
CA GLN A 53 -1.13 -15.29 -8.02
C GLN A 53 -1.87 -14.77 -9.23
N THR A 54 -1.27 -14.89 -10.39
CA THR A 54 -1.84 -14.46 -11.67
C THR A 54 -2.01 -15.66 -12.58
N ASN A 55 -3.19 -15.76 -13.19
CA ASN A 55 -3.51 -16.73 -14.24
C ASN A 55 -4.12 -15.95 -15.40
N ILE A 56 -3.49 -15.94 -16.55
CA ILE A 56 -4.01 -15.24 -17.72
C ILE A 56 -5.05 -16.13 -18.41
N THR A 57 -6.28 -15.63 -18.53
CA THR A 57 -7.38 -16.37 -19.13
C THR A 57 -7.14 -16.55 -20.63
N GLY A 58 -7.16 -17.80 -21.12
CA GLY A 58 -6.99 -18.14 -22.53
C GLY A 58 -5.63 -18.80 -22.87
N ASP A 59 -4.65 -18.73 -21.96
CA ASP A 59 -3.41 -19.45 -22.09
C ASP A 59 -3.03 -20.08 -20.75
N ALA A 60 -3.27 -21.40 -20.63
CA ALA A 60 -2.99 -22.15 -19.41
C ALA A 60 -1.48 -22.17 -19.04
N SER A 61 -0.61 -21.73 -19.96
CA SER A 61 0.82 -21.66 -19.77
C SER A 61 1.29 -20.35 -19.12
N GLN A 62 0.42 -19.32 -18.99
CA GLN A 62 0.81 -18.04 -18.42
C GLN A 62 0.35 -17.89 -16.97
N TYR A 63 1.21 -18.36 -16.09
CA TYR A 63 1.01 -18.33 -14.65
C TYR A 63 2.16 -17.60 -13.97
N SER A 64 1.87 -16.77 -12.98
CA SER A 64 2.90 -16.21 -12.10
C SER A 64 2.50 -16.23 -10.62
N ASN A 65 3.51 -16.47 -9.79
CA ASN A 65 3.46 -16.23 -8.35
C ASN A 65 4.39 -15.07 -8.02
N ASP A 66 3.80 -13.99 -7.50
CA ASP A 66 4.53 -12.77 -7.19
C ASP A 66 4.61 -12.59 -5.69
N PHE A 67 5.82 -12.36 -5.20
CA PHE A 67 6.10 -12.12 -3.80
C PHE A 67 6.86 -10.80 -3.64
N TYR A 68 6.21 -9.81 -3.05
CA TYR A 68 6.74 -8.48 -2.83
C TYR A 68 7.00 -8.27 -1.36
N GLN A 69 8.24 -7.94 -1.02
CA GLN A 69 8.68 -7.64 0.34
C GLN A 69 9.21 -6.22 0.38
N THR A 70 8.96 -5.53 1.46
CA THR A 70 9.48 -4.19 1.68
C THR A 70 10.02 -4.10 3.10
N ALA A 71 11.31 -3.83 3.22
CA ALA A 71 11.93 -3.38 4.45
C ALA A 71 12.00 -1.85 4.42
N GLU A 72 11.46 -1.18 5.42
CA GLU A 72 11.28 0.27 5.38
C GLU A 72 11.80 0.92 6.65
N ILE A 73 12.60 1.96 6.52
CA ILE A 73 12.87 2.91 7.58
C ILE A 73 11.77 3.96 7.51
N TRP A 74 11.11 4.22 8.63
CA TRP A 74 10.07 5.22 8.69
C TRP A 74 10.18 6.05 9.96
N GLY A 75 9.69 7.28 9.92
CA GLY A 75 9.76 8.16 11.07
C GLY A 75 8.78 9.30 11.01
N GLY A 76 8.55 9.90 12.16
CA GLY A 76 7.67 11.04 12.35
C GLY A 76 8.26 12.09 13.26
N TYR A 77 8.25 13.32 12.80
CA TYR A 77 8.70 14.47 13.54
C TYR A 77 7.56 15.46 13.76
N ASN A 78 7.24 15.77 15.01
CA ASN A 78 6.18 16.72 15.35
C ASN A 78 6.74 18.14 15.42
N ILE A 79 6.15 19.04 14.65
CA ILE A 79 6.51 20.47 14.63
C ILE A 79 5.42 21.23 15.39
N GLY A 80 5.76 21.63 16.62
CA GLY A 80 4.79 22.23 17.53
C GLY A 80 3.66 21.27 17.91
N LYS A 81 2.45 21.81 18.12
CA LYS A 81 1.30 21.03 18.60
C LYS A 81 0.38 20.50 17.48
N LYS A 82 0.53 21.01 16.27
CA LYS A 82 -0.44 20.79 15.17
C LYS A 82 0.14 20.10 13.94
N TRP A 83 1.44 20.16 13.70
CA TRP A 83 2.05 19.61 12.50
C TRP A 83 2.86 18.36 12.82
N GLN A 84 2.83 17.41 11.90
CA GLN A 84 3.67 16.22 11.89
C GLN A 84 4.19 15.97 10.49
N LEU A 85 5.48 15.77 10.38
CA LEU A 85 6.15 15.34 9.16
C LEU A 85 6.44 13.84 9.28
N LEU A 86 6.02 13.08 8.31
CA LEU A 86 6.32 11.65 8.17
C LEU A 86 7.25 11.44 6.99
N ALA A 87 8.22 10.54 7.15
CA ALA A 87 9.13 10.12 6.09
C ALA A 87 9.20 8.60 6.02
N PHE A 88 9.30 8.06 4.79
CA PHE A 88 9.33 6.65 4.48
C PHE A 88 10.44 6.37 3.47
N ILE A 89 11.34 5.46 3.79
CA ILE A 89 12.48 5.06 2.96
C ILE A 89 12.41 3.55 2.77
N PRO A 90 11.75 3.06 1.70
CA PRO A 90 11.57 1.63 1.47
C PRO A 90 12.76 1.02 0.73
N TYR A 91 13.09 -0.22 1.06
CA TYR A 91 13.91 -1.13 0.26
C TYR A 91 13.04 -2.30 -0.18
N ASN A 92 12.85 -2.44 -1.48
CA ASN A 92 11.98 -3.45 -2.06
C ASN A 92 12.77 -4.69 -2.47
N ILE A 93 12.19 -5.87 -2.20
CA ILE A 93 12.70 -7.18 -2.54
C ILE A 93 11.58 -7.91 -3.26
N ASN A 94 11.66 -7.92 -4.58
CA ASN A 94 10.59 -8.43 -5.43
C ASN A 94 11.02 -9.73 -6.09
N LYS A 95 10.12 -10.70 -6.07
CA LYS A 95 10.29 -11.98 -6.71
C LYS A 95 9.04 -12.32 -7.49
N GLN A 96 9.19 -12.53 -8.77
CA GLN A 96 8.16 -13.05 -9.67
C GLN A 96 8.61 -14.42 -10.19
N SER A 97 7.77 -15.42 -10.04
CA SER A 97 8.03 -16.81 -10.44
C SER A 97 6.97 -17.19 -11.47
N SER A 98 7.38 -17.42 -12.71
CA SER A 98 6.51 -17.83 -13.82
C SER A 98 7.11 -19.07 -14.51
N ASP A 99 6.44 -19.59 -15.54
CA ASP A 99 6.94 -20.70 -16.34
C ASP A 99 8.23 -20.33 -17.08
N ASP A 100 8.44 -19.04 -17.41
CA ASP A 100 9.69 -18.52 -17.99
C ASP A 100 10.85 -18.43 -17.00
N GLY A 101 10.62 -18.76 -15.72
CA GLY A 101 11.63 -18.76 -14.67
C GLY A 101 11.37 -17.74 -13.56
N ILE A 102 12.43 -17.38 -12.84
CA ILE A 102 12.36 -16.49 -11.68
C ILE A 102 13.00 -15.15 -12.03
N LYS A 103 12.18 -14.08 -12.04
CA LYS A 103 12.65 -12.69 -12.14
C LYS A 103 12.75 -12.08 -10.74
N LYS A 104 13.91 -11.55 -10.36
CA LYS A 104 14.13 -10.85 -9.09
C LYS A 104 14.56 -9.42 -9.37
N ASN A 105 14.01 -8.47 -8.62
CA ASN A 105 14.40 -7.07 -8.69
C ASN A 105 14.39 -6.46 -7.28
N ASN A 106 15.56 -6.11 -6.79
CA ASN A 106 15.75 -5.60 -5.45
C ASN A 106 16.38 -4.21 -5.53
N GLY A 107 16.00 -3.33 -4.63
CA GLY A 107 16.62 -2.01 -4.57
C GLY A 107 15.89 -1.03 -3.68
N LEU A 108 16.48 0.14 -3.56
CA LEU A 108 15.85 1.27 -2.92
C LEU A 108 14.58 1.63 -3.69
N GLY A 109 13.48 1.81 -2.97
CA GLY A 109 12.22 2.26 -3.53
C GLY A 109 12.09 3.79 -3.51
N ASP A 110 10.90 4.27 -3.80
CA ASP A 110 10.63 5.70 -3.86
C ASP A 110 10.41 6.27 -2.45
N ILE A 111 11.22 7.26 -2.09
CA ILE A 111 11.11 7.96 -0.80
C ILE A 111 9.85 8.82 -0.81
N SER A 112 9.14 8.81 0.32
CA SER A 112 7.91 9.58 0.48
C SER A 112 7.95 10.44 1.73
N ILE A 113 7.43 11.66 1.61
CA ILE A 113 7.32 12.62 2.70
C ILE A 113 5.87 13.12 2.75
N ILE A 114 5.27 13.09 3.94
CA ILE A 114 3.89 13.52 4.18
C ILE A 114 3.87 14.51 5.32
N ALA A 115 3.23 15.65 5.13
CA ALA A 115 2.95 16.62 6.16
C ALA A 115 1.49 16.52 6.59
N ASN A 116 1.26 16.27 7.87
CA ASN A 116 -0.06 16.17 8.48
C ASN A 116 -0.35 17.37 9.37
N TYR A 117 -1.56 17.87 9.28
CA TYR A 117 -2.08 18.92 10.14
C TYR A 117 -3.17 18.34 11.04
N LYS A 118 -3.04 18.56 12.35
CA LYS A 118 -4.03 18.17 13.34
C LYS A 118 -5.20 19.17 13.30
N LEU A 119 -6.31 18.75 12.72
CA LEU A 119 -7.47 19.59 12.57
C LEU A 119 -8.15 19.81 13.93
N PHE A 120 -8.36 18.73 14.68
CA PHE A 120 -8.82 18.81 16.05
C PHE A 120 -8.30 17.67 16.93
N ASN A 121 -8.30 17.92 18.23
CA ASN A 121 -8.03 16.93 19.26
C ASN A 121 -8.91 17.30 20.47
N SER A 122 -9.88 16.47 20.77
CA SER A 122 -10.80 16.68 21.88
C SER A 122 -10.68 15.51 22.86
N ARG A 123 -10.64 15.84 24.14
CA ARG A 123 -10.72 14.87 25.24
C ARG A 123 -11.73 15.39 26.24
N LYS A 124 -12.79 14.62 26.45
CA LYS A 124 -13.90 15.00 27.34
C LYS A 124 -14.30 13.80 28.18
N GLU A 125 -14.70 14.06 29.42
CA GLU A 125 -15.42 13.12 30.24
C GLU A 125 -16.90 13.19 29.86
N SER A 126 -17.49 12.04 29.55
CA SER A 126 -18.92 11.93 29.25
C SER A 126 -19.73 11.97 30.53
N LYS A 127 -21.03 12.30 30.42
CA LYS A 127 -22.01 12.26 31.54
C LYS A 127 -22.05 10.92 32.29
N HIS A 128 -21.59 9.85 31.69
CA HIS A 128 -21.51 8.51 32.29
C HIS A 128 -20.07 8.16 32.76
N HIS A 129 -19.22 9.14 33.09
CA HIS A 129 -17.84 8.96 33.53
C HIS A 129 -16.92 8.26 32.52
N ASN A 130 -17.33 8.15 31.26
CA ASN A 130 -16.50 7.60 30.19
C ASN A 130 -15.54 8.66 29.66
N MET A 131 -14.27 8.31 29.54
CA MET A 131 -13.27 9.16 28.91
C MET A 131 -13.34 9.00 27.39
N VAL A 132 -13.79 10.05 26.71
CA VAL A 132 -13.90 10.09 25.25
C VAL A 132 -12.79 10.98 24.69
N SER A 133 -12.03 10.47 23.74
CA SER A 133 -11.08 11.27 22.98
C SER A 133 -11.22 11.08 21.50
N GLN A 134 -11.09 12.16 20.75
CA GLN A 134 -11.19 12.19 19.29
C GLN A 134 -10.04 13.01 18.73
N GLN A 135 -9.53 12.55 17.61
CA GLN A 135 -8.44 13.22 16.92
C GLN A 135 -8.60 13.06 15.41
N LEU A 136 -8.48 14.15 14.66
CA LEU A 136 -8.48 14.16 13.20
C LEU A 136 -7.23 14.83 12.69
N TRP A 137 -6.52 14.14 11.83
CA TRP A 137 -5.42 14.65 11.05
C TRP A 137 -5.79 14.61 9.58
N ILE A 138 -5.39 15.64 8.86
CA ILE A 138 -5.44 15.69 7.40
C ILE A 138 -4.04 16.03 6.90
N GLY A 139 -3.66 15.50 5.77
CA GLY A 139 -2.31 15.71 5.27
C GLY A 139 -2.19 15.53 3.77
N GLY A 140 -1.04 15.93 3.30
CA GLY A 140 -0.62 15.75 1.94
C GLY A 140 0.89 15.53 1.87
N GLY A 141 1.33 14.93 0.78
CA GLY A 141 2.74 14.61 0.61
C GLY A 141 3.11 14.31 -0.82
N ILE A 142 4.38 14.03 -0.99
CA ILE A 142 4.97 13.66 -2.26
C ILE A 142 5.75 12.36 -2.13
N LYS A 143 5.74 11.57 -3.19
CA LYS A 143 6.62 10.42 -3.40
C LYS A 143 7.60 10.79 -4.51
N MET A 144 8.88 10.74 -4.21
CA MET A 144 9.96 11.11 -5.14
C MET A 144 10.45 9.88 -5.90
N PRO A 145 10.78 9.98 -7.19
CA PRO A 145 11.29 8.86 -8.00
C PRO A 145 12.76 8.56 -7.68
N THR A 146 13.04 8.17 -6.44
CA THR A 146 14.40 7.85 -5.97
C THR A 146 14.77 6.39 -6.16
N GLY A 147 13.77 5.54 -6.36
CA GLY A 147 13.95 4.12 -6.62
C GLY A 147 14.35 3.85 -8.07
N ARG A 148 15.05 2.75 -8.28
CA ARG A 148 15.43 2.34 -9.63
C ARG A 148 14.19 1.96 -10.43
N PHE A 149 14.02 2.61 -11.59
CA PHE A 149 12.99 2.30 -12.57
C PHE A 149 13.66 2.14 -13.95
N SER A 150 13.71 0.92 -14.45
CA SER A 150 14.32 0.55 -15.72
C SER A 150 13.56 -0.65 -16.30
N PRO A 151 12.28 -0.47 -16.67
CA PRO A 151 11.50 -1.53 -17.28
C PRO A 151 12.05 -1.83 -18.69
N ASP A 152 11.85 -3.07 -19.17
CA ASP A 152 12.18 -3.41 -20.53
C ASP A 152 11.23 -2.67 -21.50
N PRO A 153 11.73 -1.89 -22.46
CA PRO A 153 10.87 -1.19 -23.43
C PRO A 153 10.00 -2.12 -24.29
N LYS A 154 10.42 -3.36 -24.48
CA LYS A 154 9.68 -4.38 -25.25
C LYS A 154 8.59 -5.06 -24.40
N GLU A 155 8.80 -5.13 -23.09
CA GLU A 155 7.91 -5.73 -22.10
C GLU A 155 7.56 -4.73 -21.01
N LEU A 156 7.24 -3.48 -21.37
CA LEU A 156 7.07 -2.38 -20.44
C LEU A 156 6.02 -2.68 -19.37
N VAL A 157 4.85 -3.16 -19.77
CA VAL A 157 3.74 -3.43 -18.86
C VAL A 157 4.07 -4.57 -17.87
N PRO A 158 4.50 -5.75 -18.28
CA PRO A 158 4.82 -6.82 -17.34
C PRO A 158 6.04 -6.52 -16.47
N THR A 159 7.00 -5.73 -16.96
CA THR A 159 8.21 -5.44 -16.19
C THR A 159 8.11 -4.22 -15.29
N ALA A 160 7.19 -3.29 -15.56
CA ALA A 160 6.96 -2.09 -14.74
C ALA A 160 6.59 -2.46 -13.28
N ASN A 161 5.82 -3.51 -13.08
CA ASN A 161 5.38 -3.93 -11.74
C ASN A 161 6.46 -4.55 -10.87
N ASN A 162 7.47 -5.12 -11.47
CA ASN A 162 8.57 -5.74 -10.74
C ASN A 162 9.72 -4.74 -10.44
N GLN A 163 9.56 -3.45 -10.71
CA GLN A 163 10.57 -2.43 -10.45
C GLN A 163 10.66 -2.07 -8.96
N ALA A 164 11.85 -1.65 -8.51
CA ALA A 164 12.03 -1.17 -7.13
C ALA A 164 11.40 0.21 -6.91
N GLY A 165 11.45 1.09 -7.92
CA GLY A 165 10.80 2.40 -7.94
C GLY A 165 9.75 2.52 -9.03
N SER A 166 9.10 3.67 -9.14
CA SER A 166 8.06 3.94 -10.14
C SER A 166 8.46 4.89 -11.24
N GLY A 167 9.61 5.56 -11.10
CA GLY A 167 10.07 6.58 -12.04
C GLY A 167 9.24 7.87 -12.05
N SER A 168 8.19 7.99 -11.25
CA SER A 168 7.27 9.15 -11.25
C SER A 168 7.27 9.90 -9.94
N LEU A 169 7.07 11.22 -9.99
CA LEU A 169 6.79 12.07 -8.84
C LEU A 169 5.28 12.02 -8.56
N ASP A 170 4.85 11.41 -7.46
CA ASP A 170 3.44 11.26 -7.16
C ASP A 170 3.00 12.12 -5.97
N PHE A 171 1.72 12.45 -5.93
CA PHE A 171 1.09 13.22 -4.85
C PHE A 171 0.24 12.31 -3.96
N ILE A 172 0.26 12.61 -2.66
CA ILE A 172 -0.45 11.82 -1.65
C ILE A 172 -1.36 12.74 -0.87
N LEU A 173 -2.60 12.34 -0.69
CA LEU A 173 -3.55 12.95 0.23
C LEU A 173 -3.92 11.91 1.27
N ASN A 174 -3.98 12.32 2.54
CA ASN A 174 -4.38 11.41 3.60
C ASN A 174 -5.24 12.09 4.66
N ALA A 175 -6.08 11.29 5.31
CA ALA A 175 -6.83 11.68 6.51
C ALA A 175 -6.79 10.53 7.51
N MET A 176 -6.64 10.85 8.79
CA MET A 176 -6.58 9.87 9.87
C MET A 176 -7.48 10.32 11.00
N TYR A 177 -8.47 9.50 11.32
CA TYR A 177 -9.38 9.75 12.43
C TYR A 177 -9.22 8.67 13.48
N THR A 178 -9.07 9.10 14.73
CA THR A 178 -9.01 8.21 15.87
C THR A 178 -10.07 8.60 16.88
N TYR A 179 -10.84 7.62 17.33
CA TYR A 179 -11.84 7.75 18.36
C TYR A 179 -11.56 6.75 19.47
N HIS A 180 -11.56 7.20 20.72
CA HIS A 180 -11.43 6.34 21.90
C HIS A 180 -12.58 6.58 22.86
N ILE A 181 -13.06 5.51 23.44
CA ILE A 181 -13.97 5.51 24.59
C ILE A 181 -13.44 4.50 25.61
N ASN A 182 -12.95 4.99 26.75
CA ASN A 182 -12.23 4.18 27.75
C ASN A 182 -11.08 3.40 27.10
N ASP A 183 -11.14 2.08 27.16
CA ASP A 183 -10.12 1.16 26.61
C ASP A 183 -10.38 0.75 25.16
N TRP A 184 -11.55 1.07 24.60
CA TRP A 184 -11.87 0.81 23.21
C TRP A 184 -11.46 1.96 22.30
N GLY A 185 -10.99 1.63 21.13
CA GLY A 185 -10.70 2.65 20.13
C GLY A 185 -10.99 2.19 18.71
N ILE A 186 -11.23 3.18 17.84
CA ILE A 186 -11.36 3.02 16.40
C ILE A 186 -10.33 3.92 15.75
N ASN A 187 -9.57 3.38 14.81
CA ASN A 187 -8.68 4.16 13.97
C ASN A 187 -9.04 3.96 12.50
N THR A 188 -9.35 5.05 11.81
CA THR A 188 -9.71 5.06 10.39
C THR A 188 -8.70 5.89 9.61
N ASN A 189 -8.19 5.32 8.51
CA ASN A 189 -7.24 5.98 7.63
C ASN A 189 -7.81 6.00 6.20
N LEU A 190 -7.68 7.13 5.54
CA LEU A 190 -8.02 7.33 4.13
C LEU A 190 -6.78 7.84 3.42
N ASN A 191 -6.43 7.25 2.30
CA ASN A 191 -5.31 7.69 1.48
C ASN A 191 -5.72 7.71 0.01
N TYR A 192 -5.30 8.75 -0.69
CA TYR A 192 -5.45 8.85 -2.13
C TYR A 192 -4.09 9.24 -2.75
N LYS A 193 -3.57 8.36 -3.61
CA LYS A 193 -2.32 8.60 -4.33
C LYS A 193 -2.64 8.93 -5.79
N ILE A 194 -2.16 10.08 -6.22
CA ILE A 194 -2.25 10.58 -7.58
C ILE A 194 -0.90 10.31 -8.23
N ASN A 195 -0.86 9.31 -9.11
CA ASN A 195 0.35 8.97 -9.83
C ASN A 195 0.52 9.89 -11.05
N THR A 196 1.75 10.30 -11.32
CA THR A 196 2.10 11.03 -12.55
C THR A 196 2.74 10.08 -13.57
N ASN A 197 3.19 10.60 -14.68
CA ASN A 197 3.84 9.81 -15.71
C ASN A 197 5.30 9.53 -15.34
N ALA A 198 5.76 8.33 -15.65
CA ALA A 198 7.15 7.96 -15.80
C ALA A 198 7.36 7.70 -17.30
N ASP A 199 7.90 8.66 -18.02
CA ASP A 199 7.92 8.67 -19.49
C ASP A 199 6.52 8.46 -20.06
N ASP A 200 6.32 7.47 -20.91
CA ASP A 200 5.04 7.13 -21.51
C ASP A 200 4.14 6.27 -20.61
N TYR A 201 4.66 5.77 -19.49
CA TYR A 201 3.90 4.91 -18.59
C TYR A 201 3.35 5.68 -17.40
N LYS A 202 2.10 5.40 -17.04
CA LYS A 202 1.44 5.95 -15.86
C LYS A 202 0.74 4.87 -15.07
N TYR A 203 1.15 4.70 -13.83
CA TYR A 203 0.40 3.85 -12.89
C TYR A 203 -0.97 4.44 -12.59
N GLY A 204 -1.97 3.59 -12.39
CA GLY A 204 -3.30 4.02 -12.00
C GLY A 204 -3.29 4.70 -10.62
N ASN A 205 -4.12 5.73 -10.46
CA ASN A 205 -4.30 6.35 -9.16
C ASN A 205 -4.86 5.33 -8.16
N ARG A 206 -4.47 5.47 -6.89
CA ARG A 206 -4.84 4.52 -5.84
C ARG A 206 -5.62 5.19 -4.72
N PHE A 207 -6.76 4.61 -4.38
CA PHE A 207 -7.50 4.91 -3.17
C PHE A 207 -7.35 3.76 -2.18
N SER A 208 -7.13 4.05 -0.89
CA SER A 208 -7.18 3.07 0.18
C SER A 208 -7.90 3.64 1.39
N ALA A 209 -8.75 2.82 1.98
CA ALA A 209 -9.46 3.11 3.23
C ALA A 209 -9.27 1.94 4.18
N SER A 210 -8.99 2.22 5.44
CA SER A 210 -8.90 1.19 6.47
C SER A 210 -9.53 1.65 7.76
N SER A 211 -10.14 0.72 8.48
CA SER A 211 -10.70 1.00 9.81
C SER A 211 -10.40 -0.19 10.72
N PHE A 212 -9.85 0.11 11.90
CA PHE A 212 -9.45 -0.85 12.91
C PHE A 212 -10.14 -0.55 14.23
N VAL A 213 -10.75 -1.56 14.83
CA VAL A 213 -11.18 -1.55 16.22
C VAL A 213 -10.12 -2.21 17.07
N PHE A 214 -9.80 -1.62 18.21
CA PHE A 214 -8.82 -2.15 19.14
C PHE A 214 -9.27 -2.02 20.59
N TYR A 215 -8.69 -2.84 21.44
CA TYR A 215 -8.90 -2.81 22.88
C TYR A 215 -7.57 -2.65 23.60
N SER A 216 -7.46 -1.67 24.52
CA SER A 216 -6.21 -1.35 25.23
C SER A 216 -6.16 -2.07 26.57
N ILE A 217 -5.27 -3.07 26.68
CA ILE A 217 -5.01 -3.81 27.91
C ILE A 217 -3.78 -3.19 28.58
N ILE A 218 -4.02 -2.32 29.56
CA ILE A 218 -2.97 -1.58 30.24
C ILE A 218 -2.34 -2.44 31.35
N ARG A 219 -0.99 -2.55 31.34
CA ARG A 219 -0.18 -3.19 32.36
C ARG A 219 0.92 -2.22 32.82
N LYS A 220 1.56 -2.51 33.95
CA LYS A 220 2.55 -1.61 34.58
C LYS A 220 3.66 -1.11 33.63
N LYS A 221 4.11 -1.94 32.70
CA LYS A 221 5.25 -1.62 31.78
C LYS A 221 4.88 -1.66 30.31
N ALA A 222 3.67 -2.13 29.95
CA ALA A 222 3.26 -2.31 28.57
C ALA A 222 1.75 -2.10 28.41
N THR A 223 1.35 -1.62 27.25
CA THR A 223 -0.05 -1.63 26.80
C THR A 223 -0.15 -2.53 25.59
N PHE A 224 -1.01 -3.54 25.67
CA PHE A 224 -1.31 -4.45 24.56
C PHE A 224 -2.60 -4.00 23.90
N ASN A 225 -2.56 -3.84 22.59
CA ASN A 225 -3.71 -3.42 21.81
C ASN A 225 -4.01 -4.45 20.71
N PRO A 226 -4.67 -5.58 21.03
CA PRO A 226 -5.22 -6.44 20.00
C PRO A 226 -6.18 -5.65 19.14
N ASN A 227 -6.17 -5.91 17.83
CA ASN A 227 -6.96 -5.17 16.89
C ASN A 227 -7.47 -6.05 15.75
N VAL A 228 -8.63 -5.69 15.23
CA VAL A 228 -9.21 -6.26 14.03
C VAL A 228 -9.70 -5.11 13.13
N GLY A 229 -9.69 -5.32 11.84
CA GLY A 229 -10.06 -4.25 10.92
C GLY A 229 -10.38 -4.73 9.52
N ILE A 230 -10.78 -3.77 8.72
CA ILE A 230 -11.04 -3.94 7.29
C ILE A 230 -10.19 -2.94 6.51
N LEU A 231 -9.75 -3.36 5.33
CA LEU A 231 -9.04 -2.53 4.38
C LEU A 231 -9.71 -2.66 3.01
N PHE A 232 -9.99 -1.54 2.40
CA PHE A 232 -10.45 -1.45 1.02
C PHE A 232 -9.39 -0.73 0.19
N GLU A 233 -9.07 -1.31 -0.96
CA GLU A 233 -8.14 -0.74 -1.92
C GLU A 233 -8.79 -0.72 -3.29
N LYS A 234 -8.61 0.39 -4.01
CA LYS A 234 -9.02 0.55 -5.40
C LYS A 234 -7.88 1.19 -6.18
N LEU A 235 -7.51 0.54 -7.29
CA LEU A 235 -6.57 1.07 -8.26
C LEU A 235 -7.29 1.32 -9.57
N ASN A 236 -7.04 2.47 -10.16
CA ASN A 236 -7.44 2.72 -11.53
C ASN A 236 -6.52 1.93 -12.47
N SER A 237 -6.96 1.74 -13.71
CA SER A 237 -6.10 1.12 -14.73
C SER A 237 -4.87 1.98 -15.03
N ASN A 238 -3.78 1.32 -15.36
CA ASN A 238 -2.57 1.96 -15.83
C ASN A 238 -2.77 2.52 -17.25
N LYS A 239 -1.83 3.34 -17.68
CA LYS A 239 -1.86 3.94 -19.02
C LYS A 239 -0.49 3.84 -19.67
N LEU A 240 -0.46 3.57 -20.97
CA LEU A 240 0.71 3.65 -21.82
C LEU A 240 0.42 4.64 -22.95
N SER A 241 1.27 5.63 -23.12
CA SER A 241 1.08 6.72 -24.12
C SER A 241 -0.33 7.33 -24.07
N LYS A 242 -0.86 7.55 -22.84
CA LYS A 242 -2.22 8.04 -22.51
C LYS A 242 -3.37 7.03 -22.75
N LEU A 243 -3.14 5.93 -23.43
CA LEU A 243 -4.14 4.87 -23.63
C LEU A 243 -4.26 4.04 -22.37
N LYS A 244 -5.50 3.65 -22.03
CA LYS A 244 -5.77 2.75 -20.92
C LYS A 244 -5.27 1.36 -21.26
N ILE A 245 -4.51 0.74 -20.35
CA ILE A 245 -4.13 -0.65 -20.43
C ILE A 245 -5.27 -1.47 -19.81
N GLU A 246 -5.87 -2.34 -20.59
CA GLU A 246 -6.90 -3.27 -20.12
C GLU A 246 -6.28 -4.31 -19.17
N ASP A 247 -7.11 -4.95 -18.38
CA ASP A 247 -6.70 -5.96 -17.40
C ASP A 247 -5.66 -5.47 -16.37
N THR A 248 -5.68 -4.15 -16.11
CA THR A 248 -4.90 -3.51 -15.05
C THR A 248 -5.80 -2.78 -14.08
N GLY A 249 -5.34 -2.61 -12.85
CA GLY A 249 -6.15 -2.00 -11.81
C GLY A 249 -7.13 -2.97 -11.14
N GLY A 250 -8.14 -2.45 -10.47
CA GLY A 250 -9.16 -3.24 -9.77
C GLY A 250 -9.36 -2.85 -8.31
N ASN A 251 -9.97 -3.73 -7.54
CA ASN A 251 -10.25 -3.49 -6.13
C ASN A 251 -10.07 -4.76 -5.29
N ALA A 252 -9.83 -4.56 -3.99
CA ALA A 252 -9.76 -5.62 -3.01
C ALA A 252 -10.29 -5.14 -1.66
N LEU A 253 -11.04 -5.99 -0.98
CA LEU A 253 -11.46 -5.86 0.40
C LEU A 253 -10.74 -6.93 1.22
N LEU A 254 -10.04 -6.50 2.28
CA LEU A 254 -9.29 -7.38 3.14
C LEU A 254 -9.80 -7.24 4.57
N VAL A 255 -9.83 -8.37 5.29
CA VAL A 255 -9.94 -8.38 6.75
C VAL A 255 -8.55 -8.45 7.35
N SER A 256 -8.41 -7.88 8.52
CA SER A 256 -7.11 -7.76 9.19
C SER A 256 -7.23 -8.09 10.65
N GLY A 257 -6.20 -8.74 11.19
CA GLY A 257 -6.02 -8.97 12.61
C GLY A 257 -4.58 -8.72 13.03
N GLY A 258 -4.38 -8.20 14.23
CA GLY A 258 -3.06 -7.89 14.70
C GLY A 258 -3.00 -7.54 16.18
N VAL A 259 -1.80 -7.19 16.62
CA VAL A 259 -1.52 -6.70 17.97
C VAL A 259 -0.45 -5.62 17.90
N GLU A 260 -0.65 -4.58 18.68
CA GLU A 260 0.34 -3.53 18.95
C GLU A 260 0.71 -3.56 20.42
N ILE A 261 1.98 -3.60 20.72
CA ILE A 261 2.54 -3.60 22.07
C ILE A 261 3.31 -2.30 22.27
N ASN A 262 2.78 -1.43 23.12
CA ASN A 262 3.41 -0.15 23.46
C ASN A 262 4.16 -0.26 24.79
N LEU A 263 5.45 0.00 24.75
CA LEU A 263 6.33 0.15 25.88
C LEU A 263 6.64 1.66 26.11
N ALA A 264 7.38 2.01 27.15
CA ALA A 264 7.63 3.42 27.48
C ALA A 264 8.26 4.22 26.31
N LYS A 265 9.21 3.62 25.60
CA LYS A 265 9.96 4.27 24.50
C LYS A 265 9.95 3.46 23.20
N MET A 266 9.20 2.38 23.13
CA MET A 266 9.19 1.48 21.98
C MET A 266 7.78 0.96 21.73
N ALA A 267 7.42 0.75 20.48
CA ALA A 267 6.23 0.05 20.06
C ALA A 267 6.62 -1.10 19.11
N ILE A 268 5.94 -2.23 19.24
CA ILE A 268 6.11 -3.40 18.37
C ILE A 268 4.73 -3.78 17.87
N GLY A 269 4.59 -3.90 16.57
CA GLY A 269 3.32 -4.25 15.95
C GLY A 269 3.43 -5.41 14.98
N PHE A 270 2.37 -6.23 14.96
CA PHE A 270 2.17 -7.31 13.99
C PHE A 270 0.75 -7.22 13.43
N ASN A 271 0.63 -7.41 12.15
CA ASN A 271 -0.65 -7.40 11.46
C ASN A 271 -0.65 -8.38 10.30
N ALA A 272 -1.70 -9.18 10.18
CA ALA A 272 -1.96 -10.06 9.04
C ALA A 272 -3.27 -9.65 8.37
N GLN A 273 -3.32 -9.79 7.05
CA GLN A 273 -4.44 -9.38 6.21
C GLN A 273 -4.78 -10.47 5.22
N LEU A 274 -6.08 -10.77 5.10
CA LEU A 274 -6.62 -11.77 4.19
C LEU A 274 -7.65 -11.13 3.27
N PRO A 275 -7.56 -11.28 1.94
CA PRO A 275 -8.57 -10.81 1.02
C PRO A 275 -9.84 -11.64 1.18
N VAL A 276 -10.98 -10.95 1.32
CA VAL A 276 -12.33 -11.57 1.42
C VAL A 276 -13.17 -11.32 0.18
N ALA A 277 -12.89 -10.24 -0.56
CA ALA A 277 -13.47 -9.97 -1.86
C ALA A 277 -12.46 -9.22 -2.71
N GLN A 278 -12.35 -9.57 -3.99
CA GLN A 278 -11.42 -8.92 -4.89
C GLN A 278 -11.84 -9.08 -6.34
N ASN A 279 -11.56 -8.05 -7.11
CA ASN A 279 -11.60 -8.06 -8.56
C ASN A 279 -10.37 -7.30 -9.05
N ILE A 280 -9.31 -8.03 -9.30
CA ILE A 280 -7.99 -7.53 -9.66
C ILE A 280 -7.74 -7.95 -11.09
N SER A 281 -7.42 -6.98 -11.97
CA SER A 281 -7.09 -7.25 -13.37
C SER A 281 -8.12 -8.16 -14.05
N ASN A 282 -9.40 -7.79 -13.94
CA ASN A 282 -10.52 -8.62 -14.46
C ASN A 282 -10.50 -10.07 -13.94
N GLN A 283 -10.17 -10.26 -12.65
CA GLN A 283 -10.09 -11.56 -11.97
C GLN A 283 -8.88 -12.44 -12.39
N GLN A 284 -7.99 -11.95 -13.23
CA GLN A 284 -6.78 -12.67 -13.60
C GLN A 284 -5.78 -12.76 -12.46
N THR A 285 -5.76 -11.79 -11.54
CA THR A 285 -4.88 -11.79 -10.37
C THR A 285 -5.66 -11.99 -9.08
N THR A 286 -5.11 -12.84 -8.23
CA THR A 286 -5.63 -13.12 -6.89
C THR A 286 -4.60 -12.66 -5.86
N ALA A 287 -4.96 -11.68 -5.03
CA ALA A 287 -4.19 -11.36 -3.83
C ALA A 287 -4.34 -12.51 -2.82
N LYS A 288 -3.23 -12.86 -2.18
CA LYS A 288 -3.17 -13.85 -1.11
C LYS A 288 -2.93 -13.14 0.23
N ILE A 289 -2.38 -13.85 1.19
CA ILE A 289 -2.04 -13.29 2.49
C ILE A 289 -1.05 -12.14 2.38
N ARG A 290 -1.24 -11.13 3.22
CA ARG A 290 -0.30 -10.02 3.44
C ARG A 290 0.04 -9.95 4.92
N GLY A 291 1.24 -9.48 5.23
CA GLY A 291 1.65 -9.30 6.61
C GLY A 291 2.53 -8.08 6.78
N MET A 292 2.56 -7.58 8.01
CA MET A 292 3.41 -6.46 8.41
C MET A 292 3.87 -6.68 9.85
N ALA A 293 5.13 -6.34 10.09
CA ALA A 293 5.70 -6.22 11.43
C ALA A 293 6.50 -4.92 11.52
N HIS A 294 6.50 -4.28 12.68
CA HIS A 294 7.33 -3.10 12.89
C HIS A 294 7.85 -3.00 14.32
N VAL A 295 8.96 -2.30 14.44
CA VAL A 295 9.51 -1.83 15.71
C VAL A 295 9.72 -0.32 15.57
N THR A 296 9.21 0.44 16.54
CA THR A 296 9.24 1.90 16.50
C THR A 296 9.76 2.43 17.84
N PHE A 297 10.71 3.34 17.80
CA PHE A 297 11.30 4.01 18.97
C PHE A 297 10.75 5.43 19.06
N THR A 298 10.31 5.84 20.26
CA THR A 298 9.75 7.18 20.53
C THR A 298 10.66 7.98 21.46
N PHE A 299 10.78 9.29 21.18
CA PHE A 299 11.62 10.21 21.93
C PHE A 299 11.04 11.62 22.02
#